data_f82589f23777fdb778070658e3112eec
#
_entry.id   f82589f23777fdb778070658e3112eec
#
_cell.length_a   1.000
_cell.length_b   1.000
_cell.length_c   1.000
_cell.angle_alpha   90.00
_cell.angle_beta   90.00
_cell.angle_gamma   90.00
#
_symmetry.space_group_name_H-M   'P 1'
#
loop_
_entity.id
_entity.type
_entity.pdbx_description
1 polymer ?
#
loop_
_entity_poly.entity_id
_entity_poly.type
_entity_poly.pdbx_seq_one_letter_code
_entity_poly.pdbx_strand_id
1 'polypeptide(L)'
;MGANYPELVAKAIKAQQFNAALDIYASWFDAEPAFFLSSKALGQTQQTHIKNAANLARKALYDKVQVITNVSSRINKAIRFYFGLEAKQFEQPLQQPSFFYIPGLPAKPFYTVEEIPGLADILVQLNGFKPDLLALGQNSYQQYVETSGPVPNTTDWQNVKQKWLSTHLLRGDKKTPFADSKLTECQKVLEHPTIAHCPPHAAEAFVSSLLCGAKIPAHYGISNVKLTVHMPLQVNAAAYLRAGDEQRYWSEHDKAIVFDDSFLHSAANQGGARRDVFIFDVWHPSLTVEEQNAIKHFMAEHQLWSEKYAKLAALDARL
;
A
#
# COMPACT_ATOMS: atom_id res chain seq x y z
N MET A 1 12.38 -37.98 16.98
CA MET A 1 12.08 -37.13 18.16
C MET A 1 11.86 -35.71 17.64
N GLY A 2 10.74 -35.07 17.97
CA GLY A 2 10.49 -33.68 17.58
C GLY A 2 11.48 -32.72 18.25
N ALA A 3 11.72 -31.56 17.65
CA ALA A 3 12.60 -30.55 18.24
C ALA A 3 12.00 -30.03 19.58
N ASN A 4 12.81 -29.89 20.59
CA ASN A 4 12.39 -29.26 21.86
C ASN A 4 12.51 -27.72 21.71
N TYR A 5 11.56 -27.12 21.04
CA TYR A 5 11.57 -25.68 20.74
C TYR A 5 11.70 -24.80 22.00
N PRO A 6 10.97 -25.04 23.14
CA PRO A 6 11.12 -24.23 24.35
C PRO A 6 12.56 -24.19 24.86
N GLU A 7 13.25 -25.34 24.88
CA GLU A 7 14.64 -25.44 25.34
C GLU A 7 15.60 -24.72 24.38
N LEU A 8 15.41 -24.90 23.08
CA LEU A 8 16.22 -24.23 22.05
C LEU A 8 16.11 -22.70 22.16
N VAL A 9 14.89 -22.18 22.30
CA VAL A 9 14.64 -20.73 22.49
C VAL A 9 15.31 -20.23 23.77
N ALA A 10 15.13 -20.95 24.89
CA ALA A 10 15.73 -20.57 26.18
C ALA A 10 17.27 -20.51 26.10
N LYS A 11 17.89 -21.48 25.41
CA LYS A 11 19.33 -21.53 25.17
C LYS A 11 19.81 -20.34 24.33
N ALA A 12 19.11 -20.05 23.25
CA ALA A 12 19.44 -18.91 22.37
C ALA A 12 19.29 -17.54 23.07
N ILE A 13 18.22 -17.35 23.86
CA ILE A 13 18.03 -16.14 24.66
C ILE A 13 19.11 -15.98 25.71
N LYS A 14 19.46 -17.05 26.45
CA LYS A 14 20.53 -17.05 27.46
C LYS A 14 21.88 -16.69 26.84
N ALA A 15 22.13 -17.13 25.61
CA ALA A 15 23.33 -16.80 24.83
C ALA A 15 23.28 -15.42 24.17
N GLN A 16 22.22 -14.62 24.38
CA GLN A 16 21.96 -13.32 23.73
C GLN A 16 21.90 -13.37 22.19
N GLN A 17 21.59 -14.55 21.64
CA GLN A 17 21.44 -14.79 20.20
C GLN A 17 19.98 -14.53 19.77
N PHE A 18 19.54 -13.27 19.84
CA PHE A 18 18.13 -12.90 19.66
C PHE A 18 17.58 -13.22 18.27
N ASN A 19 18.38 -13.05 17.22
CA ASN A 19 17.98 -13.43 15.86
C ASN A 19 17.79 -14.96 15.74
N ALA A 20 18.68 -15.75 16.32
CA ALA A 20 18.53 -17.20 16.35
C ALA A 20 17.28 -17.62 17.15
N ALA A 21 17.02 -16.98 18.29
CA ALA A 21 15.80 -17.21 19.06
C ALA A 21 14.54 -16.90 18.24
N LEU A 22 14.55 -15.81 17.46
CA LEU A 22 13.44 -15.44 16.60
C LEU A 22 13.23 -16.47 15.47
N ASP A 23 14.30 -16.95 14.84
CA ASP A 23 14.22 -18.00 13.81
C ASP A 23 13.67 -19.32 14.38
N ILE A 24 14.05 -19.67 15.61
CA ILE A 24 13.49 -20.83 16.30
C ILE A 24 11.99 -20.62 16.56
N TYR A 25 11.56 -19.44 17.00
CA TYR A 25 10.12 -19.13 17.14
C TYR A 25 9.36 -19.23 15.83
N ALA A 26 9.91 -18.75 14.72
CA ALA A 26 9.27 -18.88 13.41
C ALA A 26 9.12 -20.36 13.01
N SER A 27 10.16 -21.17 13.19
CA SER A 27 10.13 -22.60 12.93
C SER A 27 9.14 -23.35 13.86
N TRP A 28 9.09 -22.95 15.13
CA TRP A 28 8.13 -23.51 16.08
C TRP A 28 6.68 -23.16 15.72
N PHE A 29 6.44 -21.91 15.34
CA PHE A 29 5.10 -21.51 14.87
C PHE A 29 4.64 -22.34 13.65
N ASP A 30 5.53 -22.59 12.71
CA ASP A 30 5.21 -23.39 11.51
C ASP A 30 4.99 -24.88 11.82
N ALA A 31 5.74 -25.43 12.77
CA ALA A 31 5.61 -26.83 13.19
C ALA A 31 4.39 -27.08 14.10
N GLU A 32 4.10 -26.15 15.00
CA GLU A 32 3.08 -26.31 16.04
C GLU A 32 2.19 -25.04 16.17
N PRO A 33 1.49 -24.62 15.11
CA PRO A 33 0.69 -23.38 15.14
C PRO A 33 -0.38 -23.38 16.23
N ALA A 34 -0.91 -24.56 16.60
CA ALA A 34 -1.90 -24.71 17.67
C ALA A 34 -1.38 -24.24 19.04
N PHE A 35 -0.08 -24.29 19.29
CA PHE A 35 0.52 -23.74 20.50
C PHE A 35 0.29 -22.23 20.61
N PHE A 36 0.44 -21.50 19.50
CA PHE A 36 0.32 -20.04 19.44
C PHE A 36 -1.12 -19.55 19.17
N LEU A 37 -1.93 -20.36 18.48
CA LEU A 37 -3.24 -19.97 17.94
C LEU A 37 -4.42 -20.63 18.68
N SER A 38 -4.20 -21.25 19.85
CA SER A 38 -5.25 -21.88 20.64
C SER A 38 -6.42 -20.93 20.91
N SER A 39 -7.64 -21.41 20.75
CA SER A 39 -8.87 -20.71 21.16
C SER A 39 -9.20 -20.89 22.64
N LYS A 40 -8.48 -21.78 23.35
CA LYS A 40 -8.63 -22.01 24.79
C LYS A 40 -7.85 -20.95 25.57
N ALA A 41 -8.20 -20.78 26.85
CA ALA A 41 -7.46 -19.91 27.75
C ALA A 41 -5.97 -20.31 27.78
N LEU A 42 -5.09 -19.33 27.54
CA LEU A 42 -3.67 -19.54 27.43
C LEU A 42 -3.03 -19.66 28.82
N GLY A 43 -2.26 -20.71 29.05
CA GLY A 43 -1.45 -20.85 30.26
C GLY A 43 -0.31 -19.82 30.31
N GLN A 44 0.20 -19.53 31.52
CA GLN A 44 1.23 -18.50 31.75
C GLN A 44 2.50 -18.70 30.90
N THR A 45 2.98 -19.93 30.77
CA THR A 45 4.15 -20.30 29.96
C THR A 45 3.91 -19.97 28.49
N GLN A 46 2.74 -20.30 27.99
CA GLN A 46 2.34 -20.02 26.59
C GLN A 46 2.25 -18.52 26.31
N GLN A 47 1.63 -17.74 27.21
CA GLN A 47 1.59 -16.28 27.13
C GLN A 47 3.00 -15.67 27.11
N THR A 48 3.92 -16.20 27.92
CA THR A 48 5.32 -15.74 27.94
C THR A 48 6.01 -15.97 26.61
N HIS A 49 5.86 -17.14 26.00
CA HIS A 49 6.44 -17.41 24.67
C HIS A 49 5.83 -16.53 23.58
N ILE A 50 4.52 -16.30 23.62
CA ILE A 50 3.83 -15.41 22.69
C ILE A 50 4.38 -13.97 22.79
N LYS A 51 4.47 -13.42 24.01
CA LYS A 51 5.04 -12.08 24.24
C LYS A 51 6.49 -11.98 23.77
N ASN A 52 7.31 -12.97 24.09
CA ASN A 52 8.72 -12.99 23.69
C ASN A 52 8.85 -13.05 22.16
N ALA A 53 8.09 -13.91 21.47
CA ALA A 53 8.10 -14.02 20.02
C ALA A 53 7.69 -12.69 19.36
N ALA A 54 6.59 -12.07 19.83
CA ALA A 54 6.10 -10.81 19.29
C ALA A 54 7.11 -9.66 19.52
N ASN A 55 7.69 -9.55 20.71
CA ASN A 55 8.67 -8.53 21.03
C ASN A 55 9.97 -8.69 20.21
N LEU A 56 10.49 -9.92 20.08
CA LEU A 56 11.67 -10.18 19.27
C LEU A 56 11.41 -9.86 17.79
N ALA A 57 10.24 -10.24 17.27
CA ALA A 57 9.87 -9.94 15.90
C ALA A 57 9.84 -8.42 15.62
N ARG A 58 9.19 -7.62 16.49
CA ARG A 58 9.15 -6.17 16.35
C ARG A 58 10.52 -5.53 16.49
N LYS A 59 11.31 -5.99 17.48
CA LYS A 59 12.67 -5.50 17.69
C LYS A 59 13.54 -5.76 16.46
N ALA A 60 13.44 -6.92 15.83
CA ALA A 60 14.24 -7.26 14.65
C ALA A 60 13.99 -6.30 13.48
N LEU A 61 12.74 -5.87 13.25
CA LEU A 61 12.45 -4.85 12.25
C LEU A 61 12.96 -3.47 12.70
N TYR A 62 12.70 -3.10 13.97
CA TYR A 62 13.14 -1.82 14.50
C TYR A 62 14.65 -1.61 14.37
N ASP A 63 15.45 -2.62 14.73
CA ASP A 63 16.91 -2.57 14.64
C ASP A 63 17.40 -2.36 13.19
N LYS A 64 16.63 -2.83 12.19
CA LYS A 64 16.93 -2.64 10.77
C LYS A 64 16.62 -1.23 10.28
N VAL A 65 15.53 -0.65 10.77
CA VAL A 65 15.04 0.64 10.26
C VAL A 65 15.47 1.84 11.12
N GLN A 66 16.04 1.64 12.30
CA GLN A 66 16.48 2.74 13.14
C GLN A 66 17.53 3.65 12.46
N VAL A 67 18.29 3.13 11.50
CA VAL A 67 19.32 3.90 10.76
C VAL A 67 18.72 5.07 9.98
N ILE A 68 17.45 5.00 9.58
CA ILE A 68 16.78 6.07 8.83
C ILE A 68 16.12 7.12 9.73
N THR A 69 16.08 6.92 11.05
CA THR A 69 15.44 7.88 11.97
C THR A 69 16.16 9.24 12.02
N ASN A 70 17.41 9.28 11.61
CA ASN A 70 18.21 10.51 11.57
C ASN A 70 18.05 11.31 10.26
N VAL A 71 17.30 10.80 9.26
CA VAL A 71 17.11 11.46 7.97
C VAL A 71 16.32 12.75 8.13
N SER A 72 15.21 12.70 8.85
CA SER A 72 14.43 13.90 9.23
C SER A 72 13.58 13.63 10.48
N SER A 73 13.13 14.72 11.13
CA SER A 73 12.26 14.61 12.30
C SER A 73 10.94 13.90 12.00
N ARG A 74 10.36 14.12 10.81
CA ARG A 74 9.10 13.47 10.41
C ARG A 74 9.27 11.99 10.05
N ILE A 75 10.41 11.57 9.48
CA ILE A 75 10.73 10.16 9.28
C ILE A 75 10.90 9.46 10.65
N ASN A 76 11.65 10.07 11.58
CA ASN A 76 11.75 9.55 12.94
C ASN A 76 10.37 9.35 13.57
N LYS A 77 9.50 10.37 13.50
CA LYS A 77 8.16 10.32 14.07
C LYS A 77 7.28 9.26 13.40
N ALA A 78 7.37 9.12 12.07
CA ALA A 78 6.66 8.07 11.33
C ALA A 78 7.07 6.65 11.79
N ILE A 79 8.37 6.40 12.00
CA ILE A 79 8.88 5.13 12.54
C ILE A 79 8.35 4.90 13.97
N ARG A 80 8.39 5.93 14.83
CA ARG A 80 7.86 5.83 16.21
C ARG A 80 6.36 5.51 16.21
N PHE A 81 5.57 6.13 15.32
CA PHE A 81 4.16 5.84 15.14
C PHE A 81 3.93 4.40 14.67
N TYR A 82 4.73 3.93 13.71
CA TYR A 82 4.61 2.57 13.20
C TYR A 82 4.84 1.51 14.30
N PHE A 83 5.84 1.71 15.15
CA PHE A 83 6.16 0.78 16.24
C PHE A 83 5.34 1.01 17.52
N GLY A 84 4.41 1.96 17.54
CA GLY A 84 3.63 2.29 18.74
C GLY A 84 4.45 2.88 19.89
N LEU A 85 5.66 3.40 19.59
CA LEU A 85 6.51 4.09 20.57
C LEU A 85 5.99 5.49 20.89
N GLU A 86 5.09 5.99 20.08
CA GLU A 86 4.38 7.23 20.23
C GLU A 86 2.95 7.04 19.71
N ALA A 87 1.96 7.62 20.35
CA ALA A 87 0.57 7.54 19.90
C ALA A 87 0.42 8.25 18.55
N LYS A 88 -0.09 7.53 17.55
CA LYS A 88 -0.33 8.10 16.22
C LYS A 88 -1.40 9.19 16.31
N GLN A 89 -1.06 10.37 15.82
CA GLN A 89 -1.94 11.50 15.70
C GLN A 89 -2.02 11.93 14.25
N PHE A 90 -3.22 11.90 13.69
CA PHE A 90 -3.48 12.36 12.33
C PHE A 90 -3.77 13.87 12.36
N GLU A 91 -3.16 14.62 11.44
CA GLU A 91 -3.34 16.07 11.34
C GLU A 91 -4.71 16.44 10.76
N GLN A 92 -5.29 15.54 9.97
CA GLN A 92 -6.63 15.69 9.40
C GLN A 92 -7.52 14.50 9.80
N PRO A 93 -8.74 14.75 10.28
CA PRO A 93 -9.65 13.69 10.73
C PRO A 93 -9.99 12.66 9.65
N LEU A 94 -10.05 13.09 8.39
CA LEU A 94 -10.36 12.22 7.25
C LEU A 94 -9.12 11.68 6.53
N GLN A 95 -7.90 11.88 7.06
CA GLN A 95 -6.66 11.31 6.54
C GLN A 95 -6.13 10.27 7.55
N GLN A 96 -6.41 9.00 7.32
CA GLN A 96 -6.05 7.92 8.24
C GLN A 96 -5.49 6.71 7.48
N PRO A 97 -4.28 6.83 6.88
CA PRO A 97 -3.68 5.72 6.15
C PRO A 97 -3.51 4.50 7.05
N SER A 98 -3.79 3.33 6.49
CA SER A 98 -3.90 2.08 7.26
C SER A 98 -2.55 1.50 7.68
N PHE A 99 -1.45 1.86 7.00
CA PHE A 99 -0.15 1.24 7.21
C PHE A 99 0.92 2.25 7.65
N PHE A 100 1.32 3.20 6.81
CA PHE A 100 2.44 4.09 7.08
C PHE A 100 2.04 5.56 6.94
N TYR A 101 2.28 6.35 7.98
CA TYR A 101 1.91 7.77 8.03
C TYR A 101 3.12 8.64 8.36
N ILE A 102 3.41 9.61 7.50
CA ILE A 102 4.43 10.63 7.73
C ILE A 102 3.74 11.93 8.15
N PRO A 103 3.91 12.39 9.40
CA PRO A 103 3.35 13.65 9.86
C PRO A 103 4.09 14.85 9.23
N GLY A 104 3.43 15.99 9.15
CA GLY A 104 4.01 17.23 8.62
C GLY A 104 4.14 17.28 7.10
N LEU A 105 3.53 16.34 6.36
CA LEU A 105 3.28 16.51 4.94
C LEU A 105 2.03 17.38 4.74
N PRO A 106 2.02 18.31 3.76
CA PRO A 106 0.80 19.03 3.42
C PRO A 106 -0.35 18.08 3.17
N ALA A 107 -1.40 18.18 4.01
CA ALA A 107 -2.51 17.24 4.01
C ALA A 107 -3.72 17.89 3.34
N LYS A 108 -3.92 17.64 2.05
CA LYS A 108 -5.09 18.08 1.28
C LYS A 108 -5.60 16.95 0.39
N PRO A 109 -6.92 16.83 0.21
CA PRO A 109 -7.50 15.72 -0.55
C PRO A 109 -7.09 15.70 -2.01
N PHE A 110 -6.97 16.87 -2.65
CA PHE A 110 -6.64 17.00 -4.08
C PHE A 110 -5.48 17.95 -4.32
N TYR A 111 -4.72 17.65 -5.36
CA TYR A 111 -3.59 18.44 -5.85
C TYR A 111 -3.81 18.82 -7.31
N THR A 112 -3.17 19.89 -7.76
CA THR A 112 -3.11 20.21 -9.20
C THR A 112 -1.92 19.48 -9.84
N VAL A 113 -1.97 19.32 -11.17
CA VAL A 113 -0.86 18.72 -11.93
C VAL A 113 0.42 19.53 -11.75
N GLU A 114 0.30 20.83 -11.66
CA GLU A 114 1.40 21.80 -11.55
C GLU A 114 2.11 21.76 -10.20
N GLU A 115 1.45 21.23 -9.17
CA GLU A 115 2.07 21.06 -7.84
C GLU A 115 3.00 19.85 -7.78
N ILE A 116 2.96 18.97 -8.78
CA ILE A 116 3.78 17.74 -8.82
C ILE A 116 4.89 17.93 -9.87
N PRO A 117 6.15 18.12 -9.45
CA PRO A 117 7.26 18.32 -10.38
C PRO A 117 7.36 17.17 -11.40
N GLY A 118 7.39 17.51 -12.69
CA GLY A 118 7.52 16.55 -13.79
C GLY A 118 6.23 15.84 -14.21
N LEU A 119 5.12 15.97 -13.46
CA LEU A 119 3.87 15.28 -13.80
C LEU A 119 3.27 15.75 -15.12
N ALA A 120 3.34 17.05 -15.42
CA ALA A 120 2.82 17.59 -16.68
C ALA A 120 3.49 16.93 -17.91
N ASP A 121 4.82 16.75 -17.87
CA ASP A 121 5.60 16.11 -18.94
C ASP A 121 5.26 14.63 -19.07
N ILE A 122 5.09 13.91 -17.96
CA ILE A 122 4.62 12.52 -17.95
C ILE A 122 3.26 12.42 -18.62
N LEU A 123 2.30 13.27 -18.26
CA LEU A 123 0.95 13.25 -18.81
C LEU A 123 0.94 13.56 -20.31
N VAL A 124 1.79 14.49 -20.80
CA VAL A 124 1.96 14.77 -22.22
C VAL A 124 2.43 13.51 -22.97
N GLN A 125 3.44 12.82 -22.45
CA GLN A 125 3.94 11.59 -23.05
C GLN A 125 2.90 10.45 -23.01
N LEU A 126 2.24 10.23 -21.85
CA LEU A 126 1.21 9.21 -21.70
C LEU A 126 -0.02 9.46 -22.56
N ASN A 127 -0.30 10.72 -22.91
CA ASN A 127 -1.42 11.06 -23.80
C ASN A 127 -1.29 10.42 -25.20
N GLY A 128 -0.06 10.19 -25.66
CA GLY A 128 0.21 9.47 -26.91
C GLY A 128 -0.21 7.99 -26.89
N PHE A 129 -0.32 7.39 -25.69
CA PHE A 129 -0.71 5.99 -25.50
C PHE A 129 -2.17 5.79 -25.11
N LYS A 130 -2.99 6.85 -25.04
CA LYS A 130 -4.41 6.74 -24.67
C LYS A 130 -5.20 5.69 -25.45
N PRO A 131 -5.08 5.60 -26.80
CA PRO A 131 -5.80 4.57 -27.56
C PRO A 131 -5.41 3.14 -27.15
N ASP A 132 -4.11 2.90 -26.92
CA ASP A 132 -3.58 1.57 -26.57
C ASP A 132 -3.99 1.20 -25.14
N LEU A 133 -3.93 2.14 -24.19
CA LEU A 133 -4.41 1.99 -22.82
C LEU A 133 -5.93 1.75 -22.75
N LEU A 134 -6.71 2.46 -23.56
CA LEU A 134 -8.15 2.25 -23.64
C LEU A 134 -8.49 0.87 -24.21
N ALA A 135 -7.80 0.44 -25.26
CA ALA A 135 -7.96 -0.91 -25.83
C ALA A 135 -7.59 -1.99 -24.80
N LEU A 136 -6.49 -1.80 -24.04
CA LEU A 136 -6.10 -2.68 -22.95
C LEU A 136 -7.20 -2.78 -21.88
N GLY A 137 -7.77 -1.65 -21.45
CA GLY A 137 -8.85 -1.59 -20.48
C GLY A 137 -10.13 -2.27 -20.98
N GLN A 138 -10.51 -2.06 -22.25
CA GLN A 138 -11.71 -2.66 -22.84
C GLN A 138 -11.63 -4.19 -22.93
N ASN A 139 -10.42 -4.73 -23.04
CA ASN A 139 -10.15 -6.17 -23.07
C ASN A 139 -9.82 -6.75 -21.68
N SER A 140 -9.96 -5.94 -20.60
CA SER A 140 -9.68 -6.39 -19.24
C SER A 140 -10.85 -7.14 -18.65
N TYR A 141 -10.54 -8.28 -18.03
CA TYR A 141 -11.49 -9.12 -17.31
C TYR A 141 -11.08 -9.40 -15.85
N GLN A 142 -9.94 -8.83 -15.40
CA GLN A 142 -9.46 -9.03 -14.04
C GLN A 142 -10.23 -8.13 -13.07
N GLN A 143 -10.77 -8.73 -12.03
CA GLN A 143 -11.45 -7.99 -10.96
C GLN A 143 -10.39 -7.33 -10.05
N TYR A 144 -10.47 -6.01 -9.89
CA TYR A 144 -9.51 -5.28 -9.05
C TYR A 144 -9.45 -5.82 -7.62
N VAL A 145 -10.60 -6.11 -7.03
CA VAL A 145 -10.74 -6.64 -5.65
C VAL A 145 -10.02 -7.97 -5.44
N GLU A 146 -9.92 -8.81 -6.46
CA GLU A 146 -9.17 -10.07 -6.39
C GLU A 146 -7.66 -9.88 -6.50
N THR A 147 -7.25 -8.79 -7.13
CA THR A 147 -5.83 -8.52 -7.38
C THR A 147 -5.20 -7.63 -6.31
N SER A 148 -5.98 -6.80 -5.62
CA SER A 148 -5.48 -5.81 -4.64
C SER A 148 -5.35 -6.32 -3.20
N GLY A 149 -5.69 -7.59 -2.95
CA GLY A 149 -5.66 -8.18 -1.61
C GLY A 149 -7.03 -8.23 -0.92
N PRO A 150 -7.09 -8.67 0.33
CA PRO A 150 -8.36 -8.88 1.03
C PRO A 150 -9.08 -7.57 1.28
N VAL A 151 -10.33 -7.49 0.84
CA VAL A 151 -11.26 -6.40 1.14
C VAL A 151 -12.26 -6.84 2.21
N PRO A 152 -12.91 -5.90 2.92
CA PRO A 152 -13.94 -6.23 3.88
C PRO A 152 -15.05 -7.08 3.25
N ASN A 153 -15.49 -8.15 3.92
CA ASN A 153 -16.58 -9.00 3.46
C ASN A 153 -17.93 -8.36 3.76
N THR A 154 -18.21 -7.22 3.12
CA THR A 154 -19.49 -6.51 3.21
C THR A 154 -20.22 -6.55 1.88
N THR A 155 -21.55 -6.37 1.92
CA THR A 155 -22.38 -6.34 0.71
C THR A 155 -21.91 -5.33 -0.32
N ASP A 156 -21.47 -4.15 0.12
CA ASP A 156 -21.01 -3.08 -0.78
C ASP A 156 -19.74 -3.50 -1.55
N TRP A 157 -18.76 -4.12 -0.86
CA TRP A 157 -17.56 -4.63 -1.51
C TRP A 157 -17.86 -5.82 -2.44
N GLN A 158 -18.77 -6.69 -2.09
CA GLN A 158 -19.19 -7.79 -2.97
C GLN A 158 -19.92 -7.26 -4.23
N ASN A 159 -20.74 -6.21 -4.10
CA ASN A 159 -21.46 -5.59 -5.21
C ASN A 159 -20.51 -4.93 -6.24
N VAL A 160 -19.39 -4.37 -5.80
CA VAL A 160 -18.42 -3.73 -6.71
C VAL A 160 -17.45 -4.73 -7.34
N LYS A 161 -17.29 -5.91 -6.76
CA LYS A 161 -16.29 -6.91 -7.18
C LYS A 161 -16.30 -7.19 -8.69
N GLN A 162 -17.47 -7.40 -9.28
CA GLN A 162 -17.62 -7.69 -10.71
C GLN A 162 -17.70 -6.44 -11.59
N LYS A 163 -17.74 -5.26 -10.99
CA LYS A 163 -17.94 -3.99 -11.69
C LYS A 163 -16.71 -3.09 -11.68
N TRP A 164 -15.67 -3.49 -10.96
CA TRP A 164 -14.39 -2.80 -10.92
C TRP A 164 -13.30 -3.71 -11.47
N LEU A 165 -12.86 -3.40 -12.70
CA LEU A 165 -11.90 -4.19 -13.45
C LEU A 165 -10.57 -3.44 -13.53
N SER A 166 -9.47 -4.16 -13.64
CA SER A 166 -8.15 -3.58 -13.80
C SER A 166 -7.24 -4.41 -14.70
N THR A 167 -6.32 -3.74 -15.38
CA THR A 167 -5.18 -4.38 -16.04
C THR A 167 -3.93 -3.57 -15.76
N HIS A 168 -2.95 -4.21 -15.14
CA HIS A 168 -1.75 -3.55 -14.63
C HIS A 168 -0.62 -3.49 -15.66
N LEU A 169 0.03 -2.33 -15.76
CA LEU A 169 1.30 -2.13 -16.43
C LEU A 169 2.46 -2.28 -15.45
N LEU A 170 2.27 -1.73 -14.24
CA LEU A 170 3.17 -1.92 -13.09
C LEU A 170 2.34 -2.41 -11.91
N ARG A 171 2.93 -3.32 -11.13
CA ARG A 171 2.34 -3.79 -9.88
C ARG A 171 3.42 -3.98 -8.83
N GLY A 172 3.36 -3.19 -7.75
CA GLY A 172 4.40 -3.16 -6.74
C GLY A 172 5.78 -2.90 -7.35
N ASP A 173 5.85 -1.96 -8.30
CA ASP A 173 7.04 -1.60 -9.08
C ASP A 173 7.56 -2.68 -10.05
N LYS A 174 6.84 -3.76 -10.23
CA LYS A 174 7.18 -4.81 -11.21
C LYS A 174 6.41 -4.61 -12.50
N LYS A 175 7.12 -4.61 -13.63
CA LYS A 175 6.51 -4.50 -14.96
C LYS A 175 5.75 -5.77 -15.32
N THR A 176 4.52 -5.60 -15.82
CA THR A 176 3.80 -6.68 -16.50
C THR A 176 4.39 -6.87 -17.88
N PRO A 177 4.74 -8.10 -18.32
CA PRO A 177 5.23 -8.34 -19.66
C PRO A 177 4.11 -8.18 -20.69
N PHE A 178 4.36 -7.40 -21.75
CA PHE A 178 3.48 -7.26 -22.90
C PHE A 178 4.20 -7.65 -24.19
N ALA A 179 3.49 -8.30 -25.10
CA ALA A 179 3.96 -8.53 -26.48
C ALA A 179 3.86 -7.25 -27.33
N ASP A 180 2.96 -6.32 -26.95
CA ASP A 180 2.78 -5.04 -27.62
C ASP A 180 3.92 -4.08 -27.26
N SER A 181 4.66 -3.66 -28.30
CA SER A 181 5.78 -2.71 -28.14
C SER A 181 5.35 -1.34 -27.62
N LYS A 182 4.14 -0.89 -27.94
CA LYS A 182 3.61 0.42 -27.47
C LYS A 182 3.35 0.41 -25.97
N LEU A 183 2.80 -0.68 -25.42
CA LEU A 183 2.63 -0.82 -23.98
C LEU A 183 3.98 -0.88 -23.26
N THR A 184 4.99 -1.52 -23.88
CA THR A 184 6.35 -1.51 -23.37
C THR A 184 6.97 -0.09 -23.39
N GLU A 185 6.74 0.69 -24.44
CA GLU A 185 7.17 2.10 -24.48
C GLU A 185 6.42 2.95 -23.44
N CYS A 186 5.13 2.71 -23.26
CA CYS A 186 4.35 3.37 -22.18
C CYS A 186 4.95 3.07 -20.80
N GLN A 187 5.39 1.83 -20.53
CA GLN A 187 6.09 1.47 -19.30
C GLN A 187 7.41 2.22 -19.09
N LYS A 188 8.11 2.62 -20.16
CA LYS A 188 9.34 3.43 -20.05
C LYS A 188 9.04 4.85 -19.56
N VAL A 189 7.91 5.43 -19.95
CA VAL A 189 7.48 6.74 -19.41
C VAL A 189 7.30 6.67 -17.90
N LEU A 190 6.88 5.53 -17.38
CA LEU A 190 6.69 5.30 -15.95
C LEU A 190 8.01 5.06 -15.18
N GLU A 191 9.18 5.07 -15.83
CA GLU A 191 10.49 5.04 -15.16
C GLU A 191 10.92 6.43 -14.64
N HIS A 192 10.14 7.46 -14.90
CA HIS A 192 10.44 8.83 -14.50
C HIS A 192 10.57 8.95 -12.97
N PRO A 193 11.53 9.74 -12.42
CA PRO A 193 11.77 9.87 -10.97
C PRO A 193 10.57 10.38 -10.15
N THR A 194 9.61 11.06 -10.78
CA THR A 194 8.35 11.50 -10.14
C THR A 194 7.47 10.31 -9.75
N ILE A 195 7.57 9.18 -10.47
CA ILE A 195 6.83 7.96 -10.15
C ILE A 195 7.30 7.42 -8.81
N ALA A 196 6.37 7.00 -7.97
CA ALA A 196 6.65 6.55 -6.61
C ALA A 196 7.23 5.13 -6.60
N HIS A 197 8.43 4.93 -7.14
CA HIS A 197 9.12 3.64 -7.13
C HIS A 197 9.48 3.24 -5.70
N CYS A 198 8.59 2.49 -5.05
CA CYS A 198 8.70 2.06 -3.66
C CYS A 198 8.12 0.66 -3.44
N PRO A 199 8.77 -0.40 -4.00
CA PRO A 199 8.30 -1.76 -3.85
C PRO A 199 8.25 -2.20 -2.39
N PRO A 200 7.34 -3.11 -2.01
CA PRO A 200 6.32 -3.73 -2.85
C PRO A 200 5.00 -2.95 -2.95
N HIS A 201 4.91 -1.76 -2.34
CA HIS A 201 3.66 -1.03 -2.13
C HIS A 201 3.36 0.02 -3.22
N ALA A 202 4.38 0.41 -4.01
CA ALA A 202 4.30 1.33 -5.14
C ALA A 202 5.53 1.08 -6.06
N ALA A 203 5.56 1.44 -7.36
CA ALA A 203 4.46 2.10 -8.00
C ALA A 203 3.42 1.09 -8.49
N GLU A 204 2.15 1.46 -8.39
CA GLU A 204 1.09 0.85 -9.16
C GLU A 204 0.89 1.68 -10.44
N ALA A 205 0.64 1.02 -11.57
CA ALA A 205 0.17 1.68 -12.79
C ALA A 205 -0.76 0.73 -13.53
N PHE A 206 -2.02 1.13 -13.72
CA PHE A 206 -3.04 0.24 -14.29
C PHE A 206 -4.19 1.01 -14.93
N VAL A 207 -4.83 0.39 -15.91
CA VAL A 207 -6.13 0.84 -16.39
C VAL A 207 -7.19 0.35 -15.42
N SER A 208 -7.95 1.28 -14.88
CA SER A 208 -9.08 1.04 -13.98
C SER A 208 -10.38 1.31 -14.71
N SER A 209 -11.22 0.28 -14.79
CA SER A 209 -12.51 0.33 -15.46
C SER A 209 -13.63 0.16 -14.44
N LEU A 210 -14.47 1.17 -14.34
CA LEU A 210 -15.64 1.15 -13.45
C LEU A 210 -16.92 1.08 -14.29
N LEU A 211 -17.60 -0.05 -14.22
CA LEU A 211 -18.79 -0.29 -15.03
C LEU A 211 -19.97 0.57 -14.55
N CYS A 212 -21.00 0.69 -15.41
CA CYS A 212 -22.23 1.41 -15.11
C CYS A 212 -22.85 0.96 -13.76
N GLY A 213 -23.24 1.93 -12.95
CA GLY A 213 -23.86 1.71 -11.64
C GLY A 213 -22.90 1.16 -10.56
N ALA A 214 -21.59 1.11 -10.83
CA ALA A 214 -20.62 0.70 -9.83
C ALA A 214 -20.35 1.81 -8.83
N LYS A 215 -20.18 1.40 -7.54
CA LYS A 215 -19.80 2.30 -6.46
C LYS A 215 -18.71 1.63 -5.62
N ILE A 216 -17.52 2.23 -5.59
CA ILE A 216 -16.42 1.82 -4.72
C ILE A 216 -16.72 2.38 -3.33
N PRO A 217 -16.83 1.52 -2.30
CA PRO A 217 -17.09 1.97 -0.92
C PRO A 217 -15.99 2.90 -0.41
N ALA A 218 -16.33 3.75 0.56
CA ALA A 218 -15.35 4.62 1.20
C ALA A 218 -14.30 3.81 1.95
N HIS A 219 -13.03 4.13 1.71
CA HIS A 219 -11.88 3.46 2.32
C HIS A 219 -10.67 4.40 2.38
N TYR A 220 -9.65 4.00 3.12
CA TYR A 220 -8.37 4.69 3.19
C TYR A 220 -7.31 3.92 2.42
N GLY A 221 -6.39 4.62 1.78
CA GLY A 221 -5.16 4.05 1.26
C GLY A 221 -4.18 3.64 2.37
N ILE A 222 -3.03 3.13 1.96
CA ILE A 222 -2.06 2.54 2.90
C ILE A 222 -1.09 3.57 3.48
N SER A 223 -0.81 4.68 2.77
CA SER A 223 0.16 5.68 3.21
C SER A 223 -0.07 7.03 2.55
N ASN A 224 0.48 8.10 3.14
CA ASN A 224 0.51 9.45 2.57
C ASN A 224 1.85 9.80 1.90
N VAL A 225 2.67 8.80 1.57
CA VAL A 225 3.98 9.02 0.92
C VAL A 225 3.87 9.25 -0.58
N LYS A 226 2.73 8.89 -1.16
CA LYS A 226 2.43 8.98 -2.58
C LYS A 226 1.09 9.66 -2.81
N LEU A 227 0.90 10.17 -4.00
CA LEU A 227 -0.38 10.62 -4.51
C LEU A 227 -0.80 9.71 -5.67
N THR A 228 -2.10 9.55 -5.84
CA THR A 228 -2.67 8.76 -6.93
C THR A 228 -3.15 9.66 -8.04
N VAL A 229 -2.70 9.41 -9.26
CA VAL A 229 -3.04 10.16 -10.48
C VAL A 229 -4.05 9.35 -11.30
N HIS A 230 -5.19 9.94 -11.62
CA HIS A 230 -6.20 9.39 -12.52
C HIS A 230 -6.22 10.16 -13.83
N MET A 231 -5.52 9.67 -14.86
CA MET A 231 -5.57 10.21 -16.21
C MET A 231 -6.82 9.68 -16.94
N PRO A 232 -7.73 10.53 -17.43
CA PRO A 232 -8.94 10.08 -18.11
C PRO A 232 -8.62 9.43 -19.46
N LEU A 233 -9.20 8.26 -19.71
CA LEU A 233 -9.17 7.56 -20.99
C LEU A 233 -10.51 7.64 -21.69
N GLN A 234 -11.57 7.15 -21.02
CA GLN A 234 -12.98 7.27 -21.41
C GLN A 234 -13.79 7.58 -20.16
N VAL A 235 -14.36 8.76 -20.08
CA VAL A 235 -15.06 9.24 -18.89
C VAL A 235 -16.44 9.78 -19.25
N ASN A 236 -17.30 9.93 -18.25
CA ASN A 236 -18.61 10.54 -18.39
C ASN A 236 -18.89 11.46 -17.20
N ALA A 237 -19.71 12.49 -17.41
CA ALA A 237 -20.00 13.53 -16.43
C ALA A 237 -20.73 13.02 -15.15
N ALA A 238 -21.24 11.79 -15.15
CA ALA A 238 -21.92 11.19 -14.00
C ALA A 238 -20.99 10.30 -13.17
N ALA A 239 -19.71 10.18 -13.57
CA ALA A 239 -18.71 9.49 -12.77
C ALA A 239 -17.96 10.50 -11.89
N TYR A 240 -17.74 10.15 -10.62
CA TYR A 240 -17.03 11.02 -9.68
C TYR A 240 -16.04 10.26 -8.80
N LEU A 241 -15.07 11.00 -8.26
CA LEU A 241 -14.15 10.62 -7.19
C LEU A 241 -14.37 11.59 -6.03
N ARG A 242 -14.51 11.04 -4.82
CA ARG A 242 -14.55 11.80 -3.57
C ARG A 242 -13.31 11.46 -2.74
N ALA A 243 -12.66 12.48 -2.17
CA ALA A 243 -11.59 12.32 -1.20
C ALA A 243 -11.79 13.37 -0.09
N GLY A 244 -11.76 12.95 1.17
CA GLY A 244 -12.16 13.81 2.28
C GLY A 244 -13.59 14.33 2.08
N ASP A 245 -13.74 15.65 2.23
CA ASP A 245 -15.02 16.35 2.05
C ASP A 245 -15.23 16.87 0.62
N GLU A 246 -14.25 16.69 -0.27
CA GLU A 246 -14.28 17.19 -1.64
C GLU A 246 -14.68 16.11 -2.64
N GLN A 247 -15.35 16.53 -3.73
CA GLN A 247 -15.74 15.66 -4.83
C GLN A 247 -15.33 16.27 -6.16
N ARG A 248 -14.80 15.44 -7.06
CA ARG A 248 -14.39 15.82 -8.42
C ARG A 248 -15.11 14.92 -9.43
N TYR A 249 -15.52 15.52 -10.52
CA TYR A 249 -16.05 14.84 -11.71
C TYR A 249 -14.99 14.90 -12.80
N TRP A 250 -14.91 13.87 -13.62
CA TRP A 250 -14.01 13.90 -14.77
C TRP A 250 -14.65 14.66 -15.93
N SER A 251 -13.85 15.46 -16.62
CA SER A 251 -14.17 16.04 -17.92
C SER A 251 -13.20 15.51 -18.97
N GLU A 252 -13.61 15.48 -20.23
CA GLU A 252 -12.74 15.09 -21.35
C GLU A 252 -11.55 16.05 -21.54
N HIS A 253 -11.66 17.25 -20.99
CA HIS A 253 -10.62 18.28 -21.04
C HIS A 253 -9.65 18.23 -19.85
N ASP A 254 -9.92 17.42 -18.84
CA ASP A 254 -9.03 17.28 -17.69
C ASP A 254 -7.75 16.56 -18.10
N LYS A 255 -6.62 17.09 -17.69
CA LYS A 255 -5.34 16.38 -17.84
C LYS A 255 -5.31 15.14 -16.94
N ALA A 256 -5.62 15.31 -15.66
CA ALA A 256 -5.75 14.27 -14.66
C ALA A 256 -6.44 14.80 -13.39
N ILE A 257 -6.99 13.90 -12.57
CA ILE A 257 -7.31 14.15 -11.17
C ILE A 257 -6.15 13.57 -10.34
N VAL A 258 -5.54 14.39 -9.49
CA VAL A 258 -4.47 13.99 -8.55
C VAL A 258 -5.01 14.11 -7.14
N PHE A 259 -4.94 13.04 -6.36
CA PHE A 259 -5.46 13.05 -5.00
C PHE A 259 -4.59 12.22 -4.04
N ASP A 260 -4.71 12.51 -2.76
CA ASP A 260 -4.11 11.76 -1.68
C ASP A 260 -5.08 10.64 -1.25
N ASP A 261 -4.78 9.39 -1.63
CA ASP A 261 -5.61 8.23 -1.31
C ASP A 261 -5.58 7.86 0.18
N SER A 262 -4.68 8.46 0.96
CA SER A 262 -4.66 8.31 2.42
C SER A 262 -5.84 9.01 3.11
N PHE A 263 -6.56 9.90 2.42
CA PHE A 263 -7.87 10.39 2.84
C PHE A 263 -8.95 9.33 2.62
N LEU A 264 -10.01 9.40 3.43
CA LEU A 264 -11.22 8.62 3.18
C LEU A 264 -11.74 8.96 1.79
N HIS A 265 -11.69 7.99 0.88
CA HIS A 265 -12.06 8.22 -0.52
C HIS A 265 -12.99 7.14 -1.06
N SER A 266 -13.76 7.52 -2.06
CA SER A 266 -14.73 6.64 -2.75
C SER A 266 -14.90 7.10 -4.20
N ALA A 267 -15.38 6.22 -5.06
CA ALA A 267 -15.70 6.58 -6.44
C ALA A 267 -17.01 5.92 -6.88
N ALA A 268 -17.71 6.54 -7.81
CA ALA A 268 -18.88 5.93 -8.43
C ALA A 268 -18.96 6.29 -9.91
N ASN A 269 -19.58 5.39 -10.67
CA ASN A 269 -19.99 5.63 -12.04
C ASN A 269 -21.52 5.50 -12.13
N GLN A 270 -22.20 6.63 -12.08
CA GLN A 270 -23.67 6.70 -12.18
C GLN A 270 -24.15 6.87 -13.63
N GLY A 271 -23.23 6.90 -14.60
CA GLY A 271 -23.54 7.04 -16.01
C GLY A 271 -23.93 5.74 -16.69
N GLY A 272 -24.47 5.84 -17.91
CA GLY A 272 -24.86 4.71 -18.75
C GLY A 272 -23.71 4.01 -19.49
N ALA A 273 -22.50 4.57 -19.44
CA ALA A 273 -21.31 4.02 -20.08
C ALA A 273 -20.24 3.70 -19.02
N ARG A 274 -19.32 2.80 -19.35
CA ARG A 274 -18.17 2.50 -18.47
C ARG A 274 -17.25 3.73 -18.36
N ARG A 275 -16.56 3.86 -17.23
CA ARG A 275 -15.54 4.87 -17.00
C ARG A 275 -14.16 4.18 -16.92
N ASP A 276 -13.26 4.58 -17.82
CA ASP A 276 -11.89 4.10 -17.85
C ASP A 276 -10.93 5.26 -17.56
N VAL A 277 -10.03 5.02 -16.61
CA VAL A 277 -8.93 5.92 -16.28
C VAL A 277 -7.64 5.11 -16.19
N PHE A 278 -6.52 5.75 -16.54
CA PHE A 278 -5.21 5.22 -16.25
C PHE A 278 -4.76 5.76 -14.89
N ILE A 279 -4.51 4.87 -13.96
CA ILE A 279 -4.10 5.18 -12.58
C ILE A 279 -2.62 4.89 -12.45
N PHE A 280 -1.87 5.80 -11.82
CA PHE A 280 -0.49 5.57 -11.42
C PHE A 280 -0.11 6.40 -10.20
N ASP A 281 0.94 5.97 -9.50
CA ASP A 281 1.41 6.57 -8.26
C ASP A 281 2.58 7.53 -8.51
N VAL A 282 2.53 8.72 -7.90
CA VAL A 282 3.64 9.68 -7.86
C VAL A 282 4.04 9.99 -6.43
N TRP A 283 5.31 10.32 -6.19
CA TRP A 283 5.75 10.75 -4.87
C TRP A 283 4.99 11.97 -4.39
N HIS A 284 4.72 12.02 -3.09
CA HIS A 284 4.21 13.25 -2.48
C HIS A 284 5.25 14.38 -2.69
N PRO A 285 4.88 15.55 -3.28
CA PRO A 285 5.84 16.55 -3.77
C PRO A 285 6.69 17.21 -2.67
N SER A 286 6.26 17.13 -1.41
CA SER A 286 7.01 17.67 -0.27
C SER A 286 7.99 16.69 0.36
N LEU A 287 8.18 15.49 -0.19
CA LEU A 287 9.22 14.57 0.24
C LEU A 287 10.54 14.92 -0.44
N THR A 288 11.61 15.04 0.36
CA THR A 288 12.97 15.13 -0.18
C THR A 288 13.43 13.78 -0.74
N VAL A 289 14.47 13.79 -1.58
CA VAL A 289 15.05 12.55 -2.12
C VAL A 289 15.59 11.64 -1.01
N GLU A 290 16.16 12.23 0.05
CA GLU A 290 16.67 11.50 1.23
C GLU A 290 15.51 10.80 1.96
N GLU A 291 14.37 11.47 2.11
CA GLU A 291 13.19 10.90 2.72
C GLU A 291 12.56 9.79 1.86
N GLN A 292 12.50 9.98 0.53
CA GLN A 292 12.08 8.94 -0.40
C GLN A 292 12.97 7.68 -0.26
N ASN A 293 14.29 7.86 -0.16
CA ASN A 293 15.24 6.76 0.04
C ASN A 293 15.05 6.09 1.41
N ALA A 294 14.80 6.86 2.47
CA ALA A 294 14.48 6.31 3.79
C ALA A 294 13.19 5.48 3.77
N ILE A 295 12.15 5.96 3.07
CA ILE A 295 10.89 5.22 2.90
C ILE A 295 11.12 3.92 2.12
N LYS A 296 11.88 3.96 1.01
CA LYS A 296 12.25 2.75 0.25
C LYS A 296 12.98 1.73 1.13
N HIS A 297 13.92 2.18 1.95
CA HIS A 297 14.63 1.31 2.90
C HIS A 297 13.65 0.67 3.90
N PHE A 298 12.77 1.47 4.50
CA PHE A 298 11.74 0.94 5.41
C PHE A 298 10.87 -0.12 4.74
N MET A 299 10.38 0.15 3.54
CA MET A 299 9.47 -0.78 2.83
C MET A 299 10.18 -2.09 2.45
N ALA A 300 11.45 -2.02 2.01
CA ALA A 300 12.24 -3.19 1.68
C ALA A 300 12.51 -4.06 2.92
N GLU A 301 12.95 -3.47 4.04
CA GLU A 301 13.18 -4.22 5.28
C GLU A 301 11.87 -4.78 5.86
N HIS A 302 10.78 -4.01 5.77
CA HIS A 302 9.46 -4.46 6.19
C HIS A 302 8.98 -5.67 5.36
N GLN A 303 9.18 -5.66 4.03
CA GLN A 303 8.82 -6.80 3.18
C GLN A 303 9.53 -8.07 3.61
N LEU A 304 10.87 -8.04 3.69
CA LEU A 304 11.69 -9.18 4.08
C LEU A 304 11.30 -9.70 5.48
N TRP A 305 11.06 -8.79 6.39
CA TRP A 305 10.62 -9.10 7.74
C TRP A 305 9.21 -9.71 7.76
N SER A 306 8.28 -9.15 7.00
CA SER A 306 6.87 -9.57 7.03
C SER A 306 6.68 -10.99 6.51
N GLU A 307 7.41 -11.37 5.48
CA GLU A 307 7.38 -12.74 4.92
C GLU A 307 7.72 -13.79 5.98
N LYS A 308 8.57 -13.46 6.94
CA LYS A 308 9.09 -14.41 7.91
C LYS A 308 8.48 -14.26 9.32
N TYR A 309 8.27 -13.02 9.77
CA TYR A 309 8.01 -12.73 11.18
C TYR A 309 6.71 -11.97 11.48
N ALA A 310 5.98 -11.45 10.48
CA ALA A 310 4.75 -10.68 10.75
C ALA A 310 3.73 -11.49 11.57
N LYS A 311 3.60 -12.79 11.29
CA LYS A 311 2.74 -13.72 12.03
C LYS A 311 3.07 -13.77 13.52
N LEU A 312 4.35 -13.70 13.88
CA LEU A 312 4.80 -13.69 15.28
C LEU A 312 4.52 -12.33 15.95
N ALA A 313 4.79 -11.22 15.22
CA ALA A 313 4.56 -9.88 15.74
C ALA A 313 3.08 -9.59 16.06
N ALA A 314 2.16 -10.28 15.40
CA ALA A 314 0.71 -10.14 15.61
C ALA A 314 0.15 -10.98 16.76
N LEU A 315 0.96 -11.86 17.37
CA LEU A 315 0.46 -12.84 18.35
C LEU A 315 -0.04 -12.21 19.64
N ASP A 316 0.59 -11.14 20.12
CA ASP A 316 0.23 -10.50 21.39
C ASP A 316 -1.07 -9.68 21.33
N ALA A 317 -1.56 -9.35 20.14
CA ALA A 317 -2.90 -8.77 20.00
C ALA A 317 -4.03 -9.72 20.46
N ARG A 318 -3.68 -10.97 20.77
CA ARG A 318 -4.60 -12.01 21.26
C ARG A 318 -4.57 -12.19 22.78
N LEU A 319 -3.65 -11.51 23.48
CA LEU A 319 -3.50 -11.53 24.94
C LEU A 319 -4.31 -10.43 25.62
#